data_dcca123093147ad072575093aa199c3e
#
_entry.id   dcca123093147ad072575093aa199c3e
#
_cell.length_a   1.000
_cell.length_b   1.000
_cell.length_c   1.000
_cell.angle_alpha   90.00
_cell.angle_beta   90.00
_cell.angle_gamma   90.00
#
_symmetry.space_group_name_H-M   'P 1'
#
loop_
_entity.id
_entity.type
_entity.pdbx_description
1 polymer ?
#
loop_
_entity_poly.entity_id
_entity_poly.type
_entity_poly.pdbx_seq_one_letter_code
_entity_poly.pdbx_strand_id
1 'polypeptide(L)'
;MTNSLEGEGARDWSPLLVAAEQGDADAVRSELAAGAEINQSDDGGWSALHLSALNDRTAVVEVLIEDPEIDVNARNKWKSTPLSLASAKGHYACISGLVRHPQIEINARADYYGRTALIEAAKNGHLEVVKLLVENGAEVNLTDKTGRNNALIEAIKGRHYEIAEYLLDSGKVSFINKEIRLNALIWAGSCHNPQLIERLEAAIHSFFNGK
;
A
#
# COMPACT_ATOMS: atom_id res chain seq x y z
N MET A 1 -4.11 20.93 7.08
CA MET A 1 -4.20 20.79 8.53
C MET A 1 -3.18 19.75 8.93
N THR A 2 -2.04 20.20 9.41
CA THR A 2 -0.93 19.39 9.92
C THR A 2 -1.43 18.69 11.17
N ASN A 3 -1.69 17.38 11.08
CA ASN A 3 -2.00 16.57 12.24
C ASN A 3 -0.66 16.22 12.91
N SER A 4 -0.15 17.19 13.65
CA SER A 4 0.95 17.00 14.58
C SER A 4 0.46 16.01 15.63
N LEU A 5 1.10 14.85 15.69
CA LEU A 5 1.00 13.92 16.83
C LEU A 5 1.73 14.54 18.05
N GLU A 6 1.36 15.78 18.39
CA GLU A 6 1.80 16.46 19.61
C GLU A 6 0.94 15.94 20.77
N GLY A 7 1.49 15.01 21.53
CA GLY A 7 0.80 14.56 22.75
C GLY A 7 1.32 13.31 23.42
N GLU A 8 2.43 12.71 22.97
CA GLU A 8 3.09 11.65 23.74
C GLU A 8 4.52 12.11 24.06
N GLY A 9 4.94 11.95 25.33
CA GLY A 9 6.23 12.38 25.81
C GLY A 9 7.39 11.99 24.91
N ALA A 10 8.50 12.73 24.98
CA ALA A 10 9.65 12.58 24.10
C ALA A 10 9.89 11.11 23.77
N ARG A 11 9.65 10.73 22.52
CA ARG A 11 9.88 9.36 22.06
C ARG A 11 11.37 9.13 22.19
N ASP A 12 11.75 8.13 22.96
CA ASP A 12 13.14 7.71 23.11
C ASP A 12 13.60 6.97 21.85
N TRP A 13 13.59 7.70 20.73
CA TRP A 13 14.00 7.16 19.45
C TRP A 13 15.52 7.19 19.33
N SER A 14 16.08 6.12 18.78
CA SER A 14 17.49 6.11 18.42
C SER A 14 17.81 7.17 17.37
N PRO A 15 19.05 7.64 17.29
CA PRO A 15 19.47 8.61 16.26
C PRO A 15 19.11 8.15 14.83
N LEU A 16 19.20 6.84 14.53
CA LEU A 16 18.81 6.29 13.23
C LEU A 16 17.31 6.53 12.94
N LEU A 17 16.42 6.31 13.91
CA LEU A 17 14.99 6.50 13.72
C LEU A 17 14.64 7.97 13.53
N VAL A 18 15.32 8.87 14.28
CA VAL A 18 15.15 10.32 14.14
C VAL A 18 15.60 10.78 12.76
N ALA A 19 16.79 10.37 12.30
CA ALA A 19 17.32 10.70 10.99
C ALA A 19 16.39 10.21 9.86
N ALA A 20 15.85 9.00 10.01
CA ALA A 20 14.92 8.42 9.04
C ALA A 20 13.60 9.19 8.95
N GLU A 21 13.02 9.61 10.06
CA GLU A 21 11.80 10.43 10.09
C GLU A 21 12.03 11.79 9.43
N GLN A 22 13.17 12.42 9.74
CA GLN A 22 13.54 13.73 9.19
C GLN A 22 13.87 13.67 7.68
N GLY A 23 14.27 12.49 7.18
CA GLY A 23 14.65 12.30 5.79
C GLY A 23 16.14 12.63 5.54
N ASP A 24 16.95 12.65 6.59
CA ASP A 24 18.40 12.91 6.51
C ASP A 24 19.14 11.62 6.15
N ALA A 25 19.32 11.40 4.85
CA ALA A 25 19.97 10.20 4.33
C ALA A 25 21.46 10.12 4.71
N ASP A 26 22.14 11.25 4.87
CA ASP A 26 23.54 11.28 5.28
C ASP A 26 23.72 10.93 6.75
N ALA A 27 22.82 11.42 7.60
CA ALA A 27 22.78 11.01 9.00
C ALA A 27 22.47 9.51 9.12
N VAL A 28 21.52 8.98 8.32
CA VAL A 28 21.21 7.53 8.28
C VAL A 28 22.46 6.72 7.91
N ARG A 29 23.19 7.10 6.85
CA ARG A 29 24.45 6.43 6.49
C ARG A 29 25.48 6.47 7.61
N SER A 30 25.59 7.63 8.29
CA SER A 30 26.54 7.81 9.39
C SER A 30 26.21 6.91 10.60
N GLU A 31 24.92 6.80 10.95
CA GLU A 31 24.46 5.93 12.03
C GLU A 31 24.71 4.45 11.73
N LEU A 32 24.40 4.01 10.50
CA LEU A 32 24.66 2.64 10.06
C LEU A 32 26.17 2.34 10.06
N ALA A 33 27.01 3.27 9.58
CA ALA A 33 28.46 3.13 9.61
C ALA A 33 29.01 3.09 11.05
N ALA A 34 28.35 3.73 12.00
CA ALA A 34 28.67 3.66 13.43
C ALA A 34 28.20 2.36 14.11
N GLY A 35 27.53 1.47 13.38
CA GLY A 35 27.08 0.16 13.87
C GLY A 35 25.65 0.14 14.42
N ALA A 36 24.81 1.11 14.04
CA ALA A 36 23.38 1.05 14.39
C ALA A 36 22.71 -0.16 13.70
N GLU A 37 21.88 -0.85 14.44
CA GLU A 37 21.11 -1.99 13.93
C GLU A 37 20.06 -1.51 12.92
N ILE A 38 20.19 -1.88 11.64
CA ILE A 38 19.34 -1.37 10.55
C ILE A 38 17.85 -1.66 10.77
N ASN A 39 17.53 -2.80 11.37
CA ASN A 39 16.15 -3.23 11.64
C ASN A 39 15.64 -2.87 13.04
N GLN A 40 16.41 -2.06 13.80
CA GLN A 40 15.92 -1.58 15.08
C GLN A 40 14.59 -0.84 14.93
N SER A 41 13.76 -0.95 15.95
CA SER A 41 12.45 -0.30 15.99
C SER A 41 12.16 0.25 17.37
N ASP A 42 11.24 1.21 17.43
CA ASP A 42 10.67 1.67 18.69
C ASP A 42 9.72 0.63 19.31
N ASP A 43 9.15 0.97 20.47
CA ASP A 43 8.16 0.14 21.16
C ASP A 43 6.90 -0.13 20.32
N GLY A 44 6.62 0.67 19.33
CA GLY A 44 5.52 0.49 18.37
C GLY A 44 5.87 -0.43 17.20
N GLY A 45 7.13 -0.87 17.10
CA GLY A 45 7.66 -1.62 15.96
C GLY A 45 7.92 -0.74 14.73
N TRP A 46 8.05 0.58 14.92
CA TRP A 46 8.40 1.50 13.85
C TRP A 46 9.91 1.48 13.60
N SER A 47 10.33 0.87 12.51
CA SER A 47 11.72 0.91 12.05
C SER A 47 12.01 2.16 11.20
N ALA A 48 13.28 2.41 10.92
CA ALA A 48 13.71 3.48 10.02
C ALA A 48 12.98 3.40 8.66
N LEU A 49 12.80 2.19 8.11
CA LEU A 49 12.10 1.98 6.84
C LEU A 49 10.59 2.28 6.93
N HIS A 50 9.94 1.99 8.06
CA HIS A 50 8.53 2.39 8.28
C HIS A 50 8.38 3.91 8.29
N LEU A 51 9.24 4.60 9.06
CA LEU A 51 9.18 6.05 9.22
C LEU A 51 9.47 6.76 7.89
N SER A 52 10.48 6.33 7.17
CA SER A 52 10.82 6.90 5.86
C SER A 52 9.73 6.66 4.82
N ALA A 53 9.13 5.47 4.78
CA ALA A 53 8.05 5.15 3.86
C ALA A 53 6.75 5.92 4.16
N LEU A 54 6.43 6.11 5.45
CA LEU A 54 5.26 6.88 5.88
C LEU A 54 5.37 8.38 5.55
N ASN A 55 6.58 8.94 5.63
CA ASN A 55 6.86 10.38 5.51
C ASN A 55 7.46 10.79 4.16
N ASP A 56 7.39 9.92 3.13
CA ASP A 56 7.92 10.16 1.77
C ASP A 56 9.42 10.49 1.73
N ARG A 57 10.21 9.85 2.58
CA ARG A 57 11.67 10.05 2.66
C ARG A 57 12.39 9.16 1.67
N THR A 58 12.16 9.38 0.37
CA THR A 58 12.65 8.53 -0.72
C THR A 58 14.16 8.28 -0.64
N ALA A 59 14.97 9.32 -0.39
CA ALA A 59 16.43 9.16 -0.29
C ALA A 59 16.85 8.23 0.86
N VAL A 60 16.13 8.25 1.99
CA VAL A 60 16.36 7.34 3.11
C VAL A 60 15.92 5.93 2.76
N VAL A 61 14.76 5.77 2.11
CA VAL A 61 14.30 4.45 1.61
C VAL A 61 15.37 3.82 0.73
N GLU A 62 15.94 4.57 -0.23
CA GLU A 62 16.98 4.07 -1.13
C GLU A 62 18.23 3.64 -0.37
N VAL A 63 18.69 4.43 0.61
CA VAL A 63 19.82 4.04 1.46
C VAL A 63 19.56 2.74 2.21
N LEU A 64 18.37 2.60 2.81
CA LEU A 64 18.04 1.44 3.63
C LEU A 64 17.89 0.15 2.80
N ILE A 65 17.28 0.24 1.60
CA ILE A 65 17.07 -0.95 0.75
C ILE A 65 18.34 -1.44 0.03
N GLU A 66 19.43 -0.67 0.04
CA GLU A 66 20.74 -1.10 -0.47
C GLU A 66 21.42 -2.11 0.47
N ASP A 67 21.05 -2.12 1.75
CA ASP A 67 21.64 -3.04 2.72
C ASP A 67 20.96 -4.41 2.65
N PRO A 68 21.73 -5.50 2.44
CA PRO A 68 21.16 -6.85 2.31
C PRO A 68 20.49 -7.38 3.59
N GLU A 69 20.81 -6.81 4.75
CA GLU A 69 20.24 -7.22 6.05
C GLU A 69 18.89 -6.53 6.34
N ILE A 70 18.42 -5.62 5.48
CA ILE A 70 17.14 -4.91 5.68
C ILE A 70 15.95 -5.87 5.68
N ASP A 71 15.10 -5.81 6.68
CA ASP A 71 13.77 -6.43 6.63
C ASP A 71 12.78 -5.47 5.95
N VAL A 72 12.72 -5.57 4.62
CA VAL A 72 11.84 -4.75 3.77
C VAL A 72 10.35 -5.01 4.03
N ASN A 73 10.01 -6.16 4.66
CA ASN A 73 8.65 -6.57 4.99
C ASN A 73 8.32 -6.46 6.48
N ALA A 74 9.18 -5.78 7.26
CA ALA A 74 8.99 -5.59 8.69
C ALA A 74 7.55 -5.15 9.01
N ARG A 75 7.03 -5.60 10.15
CA ARG A 75 5.66 -5.28 10.58
C ARG A 75 5.66 -4.58 11.93
N ASN A 76 5.05 -3.40 11.98
CA ASN A 76 4.83 -2.71 13.24
C ASN A 76 3.70 -3.37 14.08
N LYS A 77 3.40 -2.83 15.26
CA LYS A 77 2.30 -3.34 16.12
C LYS A 77 0.92 -3.31 15.46
N TRP A 78 0.71 -2.46 14.47
CA TRP A 78 -0.53 -2.41 13.67
C TRP A 78 -0.49 -3.35 12.46
N LYS A 79 0.56 -4.19 12.38
CA LYS A 79 0.82 -5.10 11.26
C LYS A 79 1.07 -4.40 9.92
N SER A 80 1.28 -3.09 9.94
CA SER A 80 1.60 -2.33 8.74
C SER A 80 3.03 -2.62 8.29
N THR A 81 3.22 -2.76 6.98
CA THR A 81 4.54 -2.82 6.34
C THR A 81 4.91 -1.47 5.76
N PRO A 82 6.20 -1.18 5.51
CA PRO A 82 6.62 0.06 4.83
C PRO A 82 5.87 0.27 3.51
N LEU A 83 5.72 -0.78 2.69
CA LEU A 83 4.99 -0.73 1.43
C LEU A 83 3.52 -0.35 1.62
N SER A 84 2.84 -0.91 2.62
CA SER A 84 1.43 -0.60 2.88
C SER A 84 1.22 0.85 3.34
N LEU A 85 2.15 1.37 4.16
CA LEU A 85 2.12 2.76 4.64
C LEU A 85 2.32 3.75 3.50
N ALA A 86 3.36 3.54 2.68
CA ALA A 86 3.62 4.37 1.51
C ALA A 86 2.43 4.32 0.51
N SER A 87 1.83 3.13 0.32
CA SER A 87 0.69 2.94 -0.59
C SER A 87 -0.57 3.65 -0.11
N ALA A 88 -0.84 3.63 1.19
CA ALA A 88 -1.96 4.36 1.78
C ALA A 88 -1.82 5.89 1.66
N LYS A 89 -0.60 6.39 1.54
CA LYS A 89 -0.26 7.82 1.40
C LYS A 89 -0.03 8.28 -0.04
N GLY A 90 0.14 7.35 -0.97
CA GLY A 90 0.40 7.67 -2.38
C GLY A 90 1.85 8.06 -2.69
N HIS A 91 2.80 7.66 -1.87
CA HIS A 91 4.22 8.01 -2.00
C HIS A 91 4.90 7.20 -3.11
N TYR A 92 4.63 7.57 -4.35
CA TYR A 92 5.03 6.85 -5.56
C TYR A 92 6.54 6.55 -5.61
N ALA A 93 7.39 7.54 -5.30
CA ALA A 93 8.84 7.37 -5.38
C ALA A 93 9.36 6.34 -4.36
N CYS A 94 8.88 6.39 -3.12
CA CYS A 94 9.20 5.40 -2.11
C CYS A 94 8.77 3.99 -2.53
N ILE A 95 7.54 3.86 -3.06
CA ILE A 95 7.01 2.58 -3.54
C ILE A 95 7.84 2.05 -4.70
N SER A 96 8.22 2.91 -5.65
CA SER A 96 9.08 2.54 -6.77
C SER A 96 10.46 1.99 -6.33
N GLY A 97 11.00 2.49 -5.23
CA GLY A 97 12.18 1.91 -4.58
C GLY A 97 11.89 0.53 -4.00
N LEU A 98 10.86 0.45 -3.13
CA LEU A 98 10.52 -0.76 -2.40
C LEU A 98 10.19 -1.95 -3.29
N VAL A 99 9.42 -1.75 -4.39
CA VAL A 99 9.01 -2.85 -5.29
C VAL A 99 10.16 -3.45 -6.09
N ARG A 100 11.32 -2.77 -6.17
CA ARG A 100 12.52 -3.31 -6.81
C ARG A 100 13.32 -4.25 -5.90
N HIS A 101 13.04 -4.22 -4.60
CA HIS A 101 13.77 -5.06 -3.66
C HIS A 101 13.39 -6.55 -3.87
N PRO A 102 14.37 -7.47 -4.02
CA PRO A 102 14.10 -8.86 -4.41
C PRO A 102 13.27 -9.65 -3.40
N GLN A 103 13.29 -9.24 -2.14
CA GLN A 103 12.54 -9.92 -1.07
C GLN A 103 11.18 -9.26 -0.78
N ILE A 104 10.76 -8.27 -1.57
CA ILE A 104 9.48 -7.58 -1.30
C ILE A 104 8.29 -8.51 -1.40
N GLU A 105 7.48 -8.55 -0.37
CA GLU A 105 6.19 -9.25 -0.36
C GLU A 105 5.08 -8.29 -0.81
N ILE A 106 4.98 -8.02 -2.11
CA ILE A 106 4.04 -7.03 -2.67
C ILE A 106 2.58 -7.31 -2.29
N ASN A 107 2.25 -8.59 -2.06
CA ASN A 107 0.93 -9.06 -1.69
C ASN A 107 0.76 -9.29 -0.17
N ALA A 108 1.72 -8.81 0.63
CA ALA A 108 1.63 -8.92 2.08
C ALA A 108 0.30 -8.35 2.60
N ARG A 109 -0.38 -9.12 3.45
CA ARG A 109 -1.57 -8.63 4.16
C ARG A 109 -1.12 -7.77 5.31
N ALA A 110 -1.26 -6.47 5.17
CA ALA A 110 -0.96 -5.48 6.19
C ALA A 110 -2.25 -5.06 6.91
N ASP A 111 -2.11 -4.51 8.09
CA ASP A 111 -3.16 -4.09 9.01
C ASP A 111 -4.03 -5.22 9.63
N TYR A 112 -4.90 -4.81 10.56
CA TYR A 112 -5.81 -5.74 11.23
C TYR A 112 -6.91 -6.27 10.31
N TYR A 113 -7.25 -5.53 9.27
CA TYR A 113 -8.25 -5.92 8.27
C TYR A 113 -7.68 -6.84 7.19
N GLY A 114 -6.35 -7.03 7.15
CA GLY A 114 -5.66 -7.89 6.18
C GLY A 114 -5.68 -7.33 4.76
N ARG A 115 -5.66 -6.00 4.64
CA ARG A 115 -5.58 -5.32 3.35
C ARG A 115 -4.16 -5.37 2.79
N THR A 116 -4.05 -5.46 1.47
CA THR A 116 -2.77 -5.36 0.76
C THR A 116 -2.44 -3.90 0.43
N ALA A 117 -1.20 -3.64 0.04
CA ALA A 117 -0.77 -2.33 -0.47
C ALA A 117 -1.67 -1.82 -1.61
N LEU A 118 -2.06 -2.73 -2.53
CA LEU A 118 -2.97 -2.40 -3.63
C LEU A 118 -4.36 -1.98 -3.15
N ILE A 119 -4.91 -2.66 -2.15
CA ILE A 119 -6.21 -2.30 -1.55
C ILE A 119 -6.13 -0.91 -0.89
N GLU A 120 -5.04 -0.63 -0.15
CA GLU A 120 -4.85 0.68 0.49
C GLU A 120 -4.70 1.81 -0.54
N ALA A 121 -3.91 1.59 -1.61
CA ALA A 121 -3.76 2.59 -2.68
C ALA A 121 -5.10 2.87 -3.38
N ALA A 122 -5.85 1.82 -3.71
CA ALA A 122 -7.15 1.94 -4.38
C ALA A 122 -8.19 2.66 -3.51
N LYS A 123 -8.22 2.34 -2.21
CA LYS A 123 -9.10 2.96 -1.21
C LYS A 123 -8.87 4.46 -1.07
N ASN A 124 -7.61 4.90 -1.16
CA ASN A 124 -7.22 6.29 -0.97
C ASN A 124 -7.08 7.08 -2.28
N GLY A 125 -7.38 6.48 -3.44
CA GLY A 125 -7.44 7.19 -4.72
C GLY A 125 -6.10 7.42 -5.42
N HIS A 126 -5.09 6.62 -5.11
CA HIS A 126 -3.73 6.80 -5.65
C HIS A 126 -3.53 6.00 -6.95
N LEU A 127 -4.07 6.51 -8.06
CA LEU A 127 -4.09 5.82 -9.36
C LEU A 127 -2.69 5.38 -9.83
N GLU A 128 -1.70 6.28 -9.78
CA GLU A 128 -0.35 5.94 -10.28
C GLU A 128 0.32 4.87 -9.39
N VAL A 129 0.03 4.86 -8.09
CA VAL A 129 0.48 3.79 -7.20
C VAL A 129 -0.21 2.46 -7.52
N VAL A 130 -1.52 2.49 -7.81
CA VAL A 130 -2.26 1.29 -8.24
C VAL A 130 -1.63 0.71 -9.50
N LYS A 131 -1.34 1.54 -10.51
CA LYS A 131 -0.67 1.10 -11.75
C LYS A 131 0.67 0.47 -11.45
N LEU A 132 1.52 1.16 -10.70
CA LEU A 132 2.85 0.68 -10.32
C LEU A 132 2.78 -0.68 -9.62
N LEU A 133 1.90 -0.85 -8.65
CA LEU A 133 1.74 -2.11 -7.91
C LEU A 133 1.27 -3.25 -8.84
N VAL A 134 0.28 -3.00 -9.71
CA VAL A 134 -0.25 -4.00 -10.65
C VAL A 134 0.79 -4.41 -11.69
N GLU A 135 1.61 -3.49 -12.17
CA GLU A 135 2.73 -3.74 -13.10
C GLU A 135 3.84 -4.56 -12.44
N ASN A 136 4.05 -4.41 -11.13
CA ASN A 136 5.02 -5.17 -10.36
C ASN A 136 4.45 -6.44 -9.70
N GLY A 137 3.30 -6.93 -10.15
CA GLY A 137 2.78 -8.24 -9.78
C GLY A 137 1.82 -8.26 -8.59
N ALA A 138 1.27 -7.11 -8.18
CA ALA A 138 0.21 -7.10 -7.18
C ALA A 138 -1.03 -7.86 -7.68
N GLU A 139 -1.54 -8.75 -6.84
CA GLU A 139 -2.71 -9.57 -7.14
C GLU A 139 -4.01 -8.78 -6.94
N VAL A 140 -4.66 -8.44 -8.04
CA VAL A 140 -5.87 -7.59 -8.08
C VAL A 140 -7.05 -8.20 -7.31
N ASN A 141 -7.11 -9.53 -7.22
CA ASN A 141 -8.25 -10.25 -6.67
C ASN A 141 -8.14 -10.60 -5.18
N LEU A 142 -7.02 -10.25 -4.53
CA LEU A 142 -6.90 -10.44 -3.10
C LEU A 142 -7.93 -9.57 -2.37
N THR A 143 -8.56 -10.18 -1.38
CA THR A 143 -9.57 -9.53 -0.54
C THR A 143 -9.02 -9.25 0.85
N ASP A 144 -9.67 -8.33 1.55
CA ASP A 144 -9.49 -8.18 2.99
C ASP A 144 -9.91 -9.48 3.74
N LYS A 145 -9.74 -9.51 5.07
CA LYS A 145 -10.12 -10.67 5.89
C LYS A 145 -11.61 -11.00 5.88
N THR A 146 -12.46 -10.06 5.49
CA THR A 146 -13.91 -10.31 5.38
C THR A 146 -14.25 -11.09 4.12
N GLY A 147 -13.33 -11.15 3.14
CA GLY A 147 -13.57 -11.73 1.83
C GLY A 147 -14.47 -10.88 0.93
N ARG A 148 -14.84 -9.68 1.36
CA ARG A 148 -15.85 -8.84 0.71
C ARG A 148 -15.30 -7.65 -0.04
N ASN A 149 -14.10 -7.18 0.31
CA ASN A 149 -13.50 -6.00 -0.30
C ASN A 149 -12.16 -6.35 -0.92
N ASN A 150 -11.97 -5.97 -2.17
CA ASN A 150 -10.71 -5.97 -2.90
C ASN A 150 -10.42 -4.56 -3.42
N ALA A 151 -9.35 -4.38 -4.18
CA ALA A 151 -8.97 -3.08 -4.72
C ALA A 151 -10.08 -2.43 -5.56
N LEU A 152 -10.78 -3.20 -6.41
CA LEU A 152 -11.89 -2.70 -7.22
C LEU A 152 -13.04 -2.17 -6.34
N ILE A 153 -13.47 -2.95 -5.36
CA ILE A 153 -14.57 -2.57 -4.45
C ILE A 153 -14.20 -1.32 -3.64
N GLU A 154 -12.99 -1.24 -3.10
CA GLU A 154 -12.55 -0.08 -2.34
C GLU A 154 -12.43 1.17 -3.22
N ALA A 155 -11.98 1.04 -4.48
CA ALA A 155 -11.99 2.14 -5.44
C ALA A 155 -13.42 2.65 -5.71
N ILE A 156 -14.39 1.75 -5.93
CA ILE A 156 -15.79 2.13 -6.16
C ILE A 156 -16.38 2.84 -4.93
N LYS A 157 -16.19 2.29 -3.73
CA LYS A 157 -16.63 2.88 -2.45
C LYS A 157 -16.06 4.27 -2.22
N GLY A 158 -14.77 4.46 -2.55
CA GLY A 158 -14.07 5.73 -2.48
C GLY A 158 -14.44 6.72 -3.61
N ARG A 159 -15.25 6.30 -4.59
CA ARG A 159 -15.57 7.04 -5.82
C ARG A 159 -14.34 7.36 -6.69
N HIS A 160 -13.30 6.53 -6.60
CA HIS A 160 -12.09 6.63 -7.40
C HIS A 160 -12.30 5.89 -8.73
N TYR A 161 -13.16 6.44 -9.58
CA TYR A 161 -13.66 5.76 -10.78
C TYR A 161 -12.56 5.45 -11.80
N GLU A 162 -11.57 6.32 -11.94
CA GLU A 162 -10.42 6.07 -12.83
C GLU A 162 -9.63 4.81 -12.41
N ILE A 163 -9.53 4.57 -11.10
CA ILE A 163 -8.91 3.34 -10.57
C ILE A 163 -9.78 2.13 -10.88
N ALA A 164 -11.10 2.24 -10.67
CA ALA A 164 -12.02 1.15 -10.97
C ALA A 164 -11.98 0.78 -12.46
N GLU A 165 -11.97 1.77 -13.33
CA GLU A 165 -11.85 1.60 -14.78
C GLU A 165 -10.52 0.94 -15.17
N TYR A 166 -9.41 1.45 -14.65
CA TYR A 166 -8.09 0.86 -14.89
C TYR A 166 -8.05 -0.62 -14.48
N LEU A 167 -8.57 -0.95 -13.30
CA LEU A 167 -8.59 -2.33 -12.82
C LEU A 167 -9.45 -3.23 -13.71
N LEU A 168 -10.61 -2.76 -14.18
CA LEU A 168 -11.46 -3.48 -15.12
C LEU A 168 -10.76 -3.69 -16.47
N ASP A 169 -10.14 -2.64 -17.01
CA ASP A 169 -9.45 -2.67 -18.31
C ASP A 169 -8.18 -3.54 -18.28
N SER A 170 -7.60 -3.74 -17.10
CA SER A 170 -6.44 -4.63 -16.95
C SER A 170 -6.71 -6.09 -17.32
N GLY A 171 -7.98 -6.48 -17.39
CA GLY A 171 -8.42 -7.87 -17.64
C GLY A 171 -8.06 -8.85 -16.50
N LYS A 172 -7.49 -8.36 -15.40
CA LYS A 172 -7.03 -9.19 -14.26
C LYS A 172 -8.12 -9.42 -13.21
N VAL A 173 -9.23 -8.67 -13.26
CA VAL A 173 -10.33 -8.82 -12.30
C VAL A 173 -11.06 -10.14 -12.52
N SER A 174 -11.23 -10.91 -11.44
CA SER A 174 -12.00 -12.15 -11.45
C SER A 174 -13.37 -11.96 -10.82
N PHE A 175 -14.40 -12.37 -11.52
CA PHE A 175 -15.79 -12.34 -11.06
C PHE A 175 -16.32 -13.72 -10.60
N ILE A 176 -15.45 -14.69 -10.38
CA ILE A 176 -15.83 -16.02 -9.86
C ILE A 176 -16.52 -15.88 -8.49
N ASN A 177 -15.96 -15.04 -7.62
CA ASN A 177 -16.55 -14.80 -6.30
C ASN A 177 -17.85 -14.00 -6.43
N LYS A 178 -18.98 -14.66 -6.07
CA LYS A 178 -20.32 -14.08 -6.16
C LYS A 178 -20.47 -12.84 -5.26
N GLU A 179 -19.87 -12.85 -4.07
CA GLU A 179 -19.96 -11.72 -3.13
C GLU A 179 -19.23 -10.49 -3.67
N ILE A 180 -18.03 -10.66 -4.23
CA ILE A 180 -17.29 -9.57 -4.87
C ILE A 180 -18.08 -8.97 -6.02
N ARG A 181 -18.64 -9.81 -6.90
CA ARG A 181 -19.47 -9.37 -8.03
C ARG A 181 -20.71 -8.59 -7.58
N LEU A 182 -21.41 -9.12 -6.59
CA LEU A 182 -22.61 -8.47 -6.06
C LEU A 182 -22.27 -7.14 -5.37
N ASN A 183 -21.21 -7.12 -4.55
CA ASN A 183 -20.77 -5.90 -3.88
C ASN A 183 -20.34 -4.81 -4.87
N ALA A 184 -19.63 -5.17 -5.95
CA ALA A 184 -19.24 -4.21 -6.99
C ALA A 184 -20.48 -3.52 -7.60
N LEU A 185 -21.50 -4.28 -7.96
CA LEU A 185 -22.74 -3.73 -8.52
C LEU A 185 -23.55 -2.92 -7.51
N ILE A 186 -23.67 -3.38 -6.27
CA ILE A 186 -24.37 -2.65 -5.20
C ILE A 186 -23.71 -1.29 -4.95
N TRP A 187 -22.38 -1.26 -4.80
CA TRP A 187 -21.66 -0.03 -4.55
C TRP A 187 -21.68 0.92 -5.76
N ALA A 188 -21.54 0.40 -6.98
CA ALA A 188 -21.69 1.20 -8.20
C ALA A 188 -23.07 1.83 -8.30
N GLY A 189 -24.15 1.07 -7.98
CA GLY A 189 -25.50 1.58 -7.92
C GLY A 189 -25.67 2.68 -6.86
N SER A 190 -25.09 2.49 -5.69
CA SER A 190 -25.13 3.48 -4.58
C SER A 190 -24.36 4.77 -4.93
N CYS A 191 -23.38 4.70 -5.81
CA CYS A 191 -22.62 5.86 -6.27
C CYS A 191 -23.32 6.66 -7.36
N HIS A 192 -24.49 6.19 -7.86
CA HIS A 192 -25.24 6.83 -8.95
C HIS A 192 -24.39 7.07 -10.22
N ASN A 193 -23.51 6.14 -10.55
CA ASN A 193 -22.68 6.20 -11.75
C ASN A 193 -23.15 5.11 -12.77
N PRO A 194 -24.04 5.46 -13.69
CA PRO A 194 -24.59 4.48 -14.67
C PRO A 194 -23.53 3.97 -15.63
N GLN A 195 -22.53 4.76 -15.98
CA GLN A 195 -21.46 4.34 -16.88
C GLN A 195 -20.60 3.24 -16.24
N LEU A 196 -20.29 3.37 -14.94
CA LEU A 196 -19.55 2.34 -14.21
C LEU A 196 -20.38 1.04 -14.08
N ILE A 197 -21.70 1.16 -13.86
CA ILE A 197 -22.58 -0.02 -13.82
C ILE A 197 -22.54 -0.77 -15.15
N GLU A 198 -22.71 -0.06 -16.26
CA GLU A 198 -22.67 -0.64 -17.60
C GLU A 198 -21.33 -1.33 -17.87
N ARG A 199 -20.23 -0.70 -17.51
CA ARG A 199 -18.89 -1.29 -17.66
C ARG A 199 -18.69 -2.54 -16.79
N LEU A 200 -19.18 -2.54 -15.56
CA LEU A 200 -19.13 -3.69 -14.66
C LEU A 200 -19.95 -4.86 -15.22
N GLU A 201 -21.17 -4.59 -15.70
CA GLU A 201 -22.04 -5.60 -16.32
C GLU A 201 -21.39 -6.19 -17.57
N ALA A 202 -20.80 -5.35 -18.43
CA ALA A 202 -20.07 -5.79 -19.62
C ALA A 202 -18.85 -6.65 -19.24
N ALA A 203 -18.07 -6.24 -18.25
CA ALA A 203 -16.91 -7.00 -17.78
C ALA A 203 -17.32 -8.35 -17.16
N ILE A 204 -18.39 -8.39 -16.38
CA ILE A 204 -18.96 -9.63 -15.83
C ILE A 204 -19.44 -10.55 -16.95
N HIS A 205 -20.18 -10.01 -17.92
CA HIS A 205 -20.67 -10.77 -19.07
C HIS A 205 -19.52 -11.37 -19.88
N SER A 206 -18.52 -10.57 -20.21
CA SER A 206 -17.31 -11.02 -20.93
C SER A 206 -16.56 -12.09 -20.15
N PHE A 207 -16.43 -11.96 -18.84
CA PHE A 207 -15.74 -12.94 -17.99
C PHE A 207 -16.40 -14.34 -18.05
N PHE A 208 -17.73 -14.41 -18.10
CA PHE A 208 -18.46 -15.71 -18.13
C PHE A 208 -18.68 -16.26 -19.52
N ASN A 209 -18.73 -15.42 -20.54
CA ASN A 209 -19.03 -15.86 -21.93
C ASN A 209 -17.79 -15.91 -22.83
N GLY A 210 -16.65 -15.39 -22.38
CA GLY A 210 -15.38 -15.41 -23.11
C GLY A 210 -14.51 -16.65 -22.83
N LYS A 211 -15.09 -17.70 -22.20
CA LYS A 211 -14.42 -18.98 -21.93
C LYS A 211 -14.93 -20.06 -22.87
#